data_a5ba451adcc6cf96a105dd92b107b872
#
_entry.id   a5ba451adcc6cf96a105dd92b107b872
#
_cell.length_a   1.000
_cell.length_b   1.000
_cell.length_c   1.000
_cell.angle_alpha   90.00
_cell.angle_beta   90.00
_cell.angle_gamma   90.00
#
_symmetry.space_group_name_H-M   'P 1'
#
loop_
_entity.id
_entity.type
_entity.pdbx_description
1 polymer ?
#
loop_
_entity_poly.entity_id
_entity_poly.type
_entity_poly.pdbx_seq_one_letter_code
_entity_poly.pdbx_strand_id
1 'polypeptide(L)'
;MKRLLLCIVALVFVLAACGNNSSNNKDNQSSSKDKDTLRVGTEGTYAPFTYHNKKDQLTGYDIDVIKAVAKEENLKLKFNETSWDSMFAGLDAGRFDVIANQVGVNKDREKKYKFSEPYTYSSAVLVVRENEKGITSFNDVKGKKLAQTFTSNYGQLAKDKGADITKVDGFNQSMDLLLSKRVDGTFN
;
A
#
# COMPACT_ATOMS: atom_id res chain seq x y z
N MET A 1 40.03 2.18 -48.21
CA MET A 1 39.48 0.89 -47.75
C MET A 1 40.50 -0.05 -47.11
N LYS A 2 41.77 -0.11 -47.57
CA LYS A 2 42.79 -1.02 -46.97
C LYS A 2 43.30 -0.63 -45.57
N ARG A 3 43.18 0.63 -45.17
CA ARG A 3 43.64 1.10 -43.83
C ARG A 3 42.59 0.89 -42.71
N LEU A 4 41.32 0.69 -43.07
CA LEU A 4 40.26 0.44 -42.10
C LEU A 4 40.18 -1.04 -41.65
N LEU A 5 40.64 -1.96 -42.52
CA LEU A 5 40.67 -3.40 -42.23
C LEU A 5 41.78 -3.78 -41.24
N LEU A 6 42.88 -3.02 -41.19
CA LEU A 6 44.00 -3.29 -40.28
C LEU A 6 43.69 -2.94 -38.81
N CYS A 7 42.78 -1.98 -38.58
CA CYS A 7 42.41 -1.62 -37.22
C CYS A 7 41.44 -2.64 -36.57
N ILE A 8 40.67 -3.38 -37.38
CA ILE A 8 39.71 -4.37 -36.85
C ILE A 8 40.41 -5.66 -36.44
N VAL A 9 41.53 -6.03 -37.13
CA VAL A 9 42.29 -7.24 -36.77
C VAL A 9 43.13 -7.05 -35.51
N ALA A 10 43.54 -5.81 -35.18
CA ALA A 10 44.31 -5.52 -33.95
C ALA A 10 43.43 -5.55 -32.67
N LEU A 11 42.12 -5.39 -32.81
CA LEU A 11 41.21 -5.35 -31.64
C LEU A 11 40.81 -6.76 -31.14
N VAL A 12 41.01 -7.79 -31.97
CA VAL A 12 40.62 -9.18 -31.62
C VAL A 12 41.69 -9.91 -30.79
N PHE A 13 42.93 -9.41 -30.76
CA PHE A 13 44.05 -10.07 -30.04
C PHE A 13 44.23 -9.65 -28.58
N VAL A 14 43.45 -8.68 -28.06
CA VAL A 14 43.60 -8.20 -26.67
C VAL A 14 42.68 -8.96 -25.69
N LEU A 15 41.77 -9.83 -26.17
CA LEU A 15 40.80 -10.55 -25.34
C LEU A 15 41.21 -11.96 -24.92
N ALA A 16 42.47 -12.39 -25.22
CA ALA A 16 42.91 -13.77 -24.92
C ALA A 16 43.91 -13.89 -23.76
N ALA A 17 44.06 -12.86 -22.90
CA ALA A 17 45.00 -12.90 -21.76
C ALA A 17 44.34 -12.67 -20.42
N CYS A 18 43.34 -13.48 -20.06
CA CYS A 18 42.95 -13.76 -18.68
C CYS A 18 42.43 -15.18 -18.61
N GLY A 19 43.33 -16.11 -18.66
CA GLY A 19 43.09 -17.52 -18.39
C GLY A 19 43.54 -17.88 -16.99
N ASN A 20 42.64 -18.54 -16.33
CA ASN A 20 42.91 -19.55 -15.29
C ASN A 20 43.38 -19.05 -13.92
N ASN A 21 42.42 -18.78 -13.04
CA ASN A 21 42.61 -19.18 -11.65
C ASN A 21 41.29 -19.79 -11.14
N SER A 22 41.30 -21.09 -10.98
CA SER A 22 40.24 -21.87 -10.34
C SER A 22 40.16 -21.46 -8.88
N SER A 23 39.09 -20.78 -8.52
CA SER A 23 38.56 -20.79 -7.17
C SER A 23 37.04 -20.78 -7.29
N ASN A 24 36.45 -21.93 -6.96
CA ASN A 24 35.03 -22.10 -6.77
C ASN A 24 34.53 -21.09 -5.73
N ASN A 25 34.00 -19.96 -6.17
CA ASN A 25 32.99 -19.23 -5.44
C ASN A 25 31.84 -19.03 -6.40
N LYS A 26 30.86 -19.94 -6.32
CA LYS A 26 29.51 -19.67 -6.76
C LYS A 26 28.96 -18.59 -5.83
N ASP A 27 29.22 -17.33 -6.16
CA ASP A 27 28.40 -16.24 -5.67
C ASP A 27 27.03 -16.37 -6.35
N ASN A 28 26.23 -17.31 -5.83
CA ASN A 28 24.81 -17.22 -5.87
C ASN A 28 24.46 -15.97 -5.05
N GLN A 29 24.46 -14.80 -5.68
CA GLN A 29 23.75 -13.63 -5.20
C GLN A 29 22.25 -13.86 -5.42
N SER A 30 21.74 -14.97 -4.89
CA SER A 30 20.40 -15.09 -4.41
C SER A 30 20.32 -14.07 -3.28
N SER A 31 19.59 -12.98 -3.51
CA SER A 31 19.16 -12.11 -2.44
C SER A 31 18.52 -13.04 -1.38
N SER A 32 19.28 -13.37 -0.34
CA SER A 32 18.71 -13.99 0.84
C SER A 32 17.73 -12.94 1.37
N LYS A 33 16.43 -13.08 1.01
CA LYS A 33 15.36 -12.45 1.79
C LYS A 33 15.73 -12.79 3.22
N ASP A 34 15.96 -11.75 4.02
CA ASP A 34 16.21 -11.92 5.44
C ASP A 34 14.98 -12.68 5.97
N LYS A 35 15.11 -14.00 6.13
CA LYS A 35 13.98 -14.92 6.37
C LYS A 35 13.23 -14.55 7.65
N ASP A 36 13.89 -13.74 8.49
CA ASP A 36 13.37 -13.31 9.78
C ASP A 36 12.72 -11.92 9.72
N THR A 37 12.61 -11.30 8.53
CA THR A 37 12.00 -9.97 8.38
C THR A 37 10.67 -10.04 7.65
N LEU A 38 9.59 -9.63 8.32
CA LEU A 38 8.26 -9.44 7.75
C LEU A 38 8.12 -7.99 7.27
N ARG A 39 7.92 -7.80 5.97
CA ARG A 39 7.69 -6.50 5.37
C ARG A 39 6.19 -6.20 5.38
N VAL A 40 5.80 -5.08 5.95
CA VAL A 40 4.40 -4.71 6.21
C VAL A 40 4.03 -3.47 5.39
N GLY A 41 2.99 -3.57 4.56
CA GLY A 41 2.38 -2.43 3.88
C GLY A 41 1.34 -1.76 4.79
N THR A 42 1.39 -0.43 4.87
CA THR A 42 0.44 0.38 5.66
C THR A 42 0.38 1.80 5.11
N GLU A 43 -0.63 2.61 5.50
CA GLU A 43 -0.73 4.00 5.04
C GLU A 43 0.06 4.99 5.91
N GLY A 44 0.09 4.79 7.23
CA GLY A 44 0.65 5.76 8.17
C GLY A 44 -0.16 7.06 8.32
N THR A 45 -1.33 7.15 7.71
CA THR A 45 -2.19 8.36 7.67
C THR A 45 -3.65 8.10 8.05
N TYR A 46 -3.92 6.97 8.70
CA TYR A 46 -5.28 6.52 9.05
C TYR A 46 -5.42 6.30 10.57
N ALA A 47 -5.52 7.37 11.33
CA ALA A 47 -5.75 7.29 12.79
C ALA A 47 -7.16 6.74 13.07
N PRO A 48 -7.34 5.93 14.12
CA PRO A 48 -6.36 5.50 15.14
C PRO A 48 -5.64 4.19 14.79
N PHE A 49 -5.75 3.69 13.56
CA PHE A 49 -5.30 2.36 13.16
C PHE A 49 -3.83 2.32 12.73
N THR A 50 -3.42 3.26 11.87
CA THR A 50 -2.06 3.39 11.39
C THR A 50 -1.78 4.88 11.12
N TYR A 51 -0.91 5.50 11.91
CA TYR A 51 -0.64 6.94 11.84
C TYR A 51 0.66 7.29 12.53
N HIS A 52 1.16 8.50 12.28
CA HIS A 52 2.31 9.05 12.99
C HIS A 52 1.86 9.85 14.21
N ASN A 53 2.44 9.55 15.37
CA ASN A 53 2.20 10.29 16.60
C ASN A 53 2.95 11.65 16.60
N LYS A 54 2.81 12.44 17.67
CA LYS A 54 3.48 13.76 17.81
C LYS A 54 5.01 13.71 17.76
N LYS A 55 5.62 12.52 17.88
CA LYS A 55 7.07 12.29 17.80
C LYS A 55 7.46 11.69 16.44
N ASP A 56 6.57 11.75 15.46
CA ASP A 56 6.75 11.18 14.12
C ASP A 56 7.03 9.66 14.13
N GLN A 57 6.48 8.94 15.09
CA GLN A 57 6.61 7.49 15.19
C GLN A 57 5.34 6.82 14.63
N LEU A 58 5.52 5.88 13.71
CA LEU A 58 4.43 5.06 13.20
C LEU A 58 3.83 4.21 14.31
N THR A 59 2.54 4.37 14.56
CA THR A 59 1.77 3.76 15.65
C THR A 59 0.32 3.54 15.24
N GLY A 60 -0.46 2.96 16.13
CA GLY A 60 -1.88 2.72 15.97
C GLY A 60 -2.25 1.27 16.19
N TYR A 61 -3.54 0.99 16.18
CA TYR A 61 -4.07 -0.33 16.52
C TYR A 61 -3.49 -1.44 15.62
N ASP A 62 -3.50 -1.26 14.30
CA ASP A 62 -2.95 -2.25 13.36
C ASP A 62 -1.44 -2.44 13.52
N ILE A 63 -0.74 -1.34 13.83
CA ILE A 63 0.70 -1.37 14.08
C ILE A 63 1.02 -2.16 15.35
N ASP A 64 0.20 -2.02 16.39
CA ASP A 64 0.38 -2.75 17.65
C ASP A 64 0.03 -4.23 17.49
N VAL A 65 -1.03 -4.55 16.74
CA VAL A 65 -1.40 -5.94 16.41
C VAL A 65 -0.26 -6.63 15.66
N ILE A 66 0.27 -6.05 14.58
CA ILE A 66 1.33 -6.69 13.80
C ILE A 66 2.65 -6.78 14.57
N LYS A 67 2.93 -5.83 15.47
CA LYS A 67 4.09 -5.91 16.39
C LYS A 67 3.94 -7.07 17.38
N ALA A 68 2.74 -7.29 17.92
CA ALA A 68 2.48 -8.41 18.81
C ALA A 68 2.66 -9.76 18.09
N VAL A 69 2.10 -9.91 16.89
CA VAL A 69 2.28 -11.10 16.05
C VAL A 69 3.75 -11.35 15.74
N ALA A 70 4.47 -10.32 15.30
CA ALA A 70 5.89 -10.46 14.97
C ALA A 70 6.75 -10.86 16.18
N LYS A 71 6.41 -10.38 17.36
CA LYS A 71 7.08 -10.76 18.61
C LYS A 71 6.89 -12.24 18.93
N GLU A 72 5.67 -12.76 18.81
CA GLU A 72 5.38 -14.19 19.07
C GLU A 72 6.08 -15.09 18.05
N GLU A 73 6.15 -14.66 16.79
CA GLU A 73 6.77 -15.41 15.69
C GLU A 73 8.29 -15.17 15.56
N ASN A 74 8.92 -14.40 16.48
CA ASN A 74 10.32 -14.02 16.44
C ASN A 74 10.74 -13.36 15.10
N LEU A 75 9.88 -12.53 14.51
CA LEU A 75 10.11 -11.81 13.27
C LEU A 75 10.54 -10.36 13.54
N LYS A 76 11.42 -9.85 12.69
CA LYS A 76 11.70 -8.41 12.58
C LYS A 76 10.64 -7.79 11.69
N LEU A 77 10.27 -6.54 11.94
CA LEU A 77 9.34 -5.80 11.10
C LEU A 77 10.05 -4.74 10.28
N LYS A 78 9.63 -4.62 9.02
CA LYS A 78 9.96 -3.50 8.15
C LYS A 78 8.67 -2.92 7.58
N PHE A 79 8.31 -1.70 7.99
CA PHE A 79 7.14 -1.01 7.47
C PHE A 79 7.45 -0.33 6.14
N ASN A 80 6.49 -0.38 5.22
CA ASN A 80 6.50 0.26 3.92
C ASN A 80 5.21 1.07 3.80
N GLU A 81 5.34 2.38 3.95
CA GLU A 81 4.19 3.29 3.85
C GLU A 81 3.86 3.58 2.40
N THR A 82 2.58 3.51 2.06
CA THR A 82 2.06 3.76 0.71
C THR A 82 0.58 4.14 0.77
N SER A 83 0.08 4.83 -0.25
CA SER A 83 -1.35 5.16 -0.35
C SER A 83 -2.20 3.90 -0.50
N TRP A 84 -3.46 3.97 -0.08
CA TRP A 84 -4.42 2.87 -0.22
C TRP A 84 -4.48 2.32 -1.65
N ASP A 85 -4.59 3.19 -2.66
CA ASP A 85 -4.73 2.76 -4.06
C ASP A 85 -3.49 2.00 -4.59
N SER A 86 -2.34 2.15 -3.94
CA SER A 86 -1.09 1.45 -4.30
C SER A 86 -0.84 0.19 -3.47
N MET A 87 -1.66 -0.06 -2.44
CA MET A 87 -1.42 -1.08 -1.42
C MET A 87 -1.39 -2.49 -2.02
N PHE A 88 -2.46 -2.88 -2.71
CA PHE A 88 -2.56 -4.23 -3.29
C PHE A 88 -1.55 -4.46 -4.42
N ALA A 89 -1.33 -3.45 -5.26
CA ALA A 89 -0.28 -3.55 -6.28
C ALA A 89 1.12 -3.70 -5.67
N GLY A 90 1.36 -3.11 -4.49
CA GLY A 90 2.60 -3.29 -3.73
C GLY A 90 2.75 -4.71 -3.20
N LEU A 91 1.68 -5.32 -2.70
CA LEU A 91 1.66 -6.71 -2.25
C LEU A 91 1.90 -7.66 -3.43
N ASP A 92 1.17 -7.49 -4.53
CA ASP A 92 1.29 -8.31 -5.74
C ASP A 92 2.70 -8.25 -6.34
N ALA A 93 3.33 -7.07 -6.30
CA ALA A 93 4.71 -6.88 -6.75
C ALA A 93 5.77 -7.36 -5.73
N GLY A 94 5.36 -7.90 -4.57
CA GLY A 94 6.26 -8.37 -3.53
C GLY A 94 7.09 -7.27 -2.88
N ARG A 95 6.61 -6.02 -2.85
CA ARG A 95 7.26 -4.91 -2.12
C ARG A 95 7.16 -5.10 -0.61
N PHE A 96 6.11 -5.73 -0.15
CA PHE A 96 5.88 -6.18 1.22
C PHE A 96 5.17 -7.53 1.21
N ASP A 97 5.12 -8.20 2.34
CA ASP A 97 4.65 -9.58 2.49
C ASP A 97 3.22 -9.63 3.04
N VAL A 98 2.80 -8.60 3.77
CA VAL A 98 1.50 -8.49 4.42
C VAL A 98 1.04 -7.02 4.42
N ILE A 99 -0.27 -6.83 4.49
CA ILE A 99 -0.88 -5.50 4.71
C ILE A 99 -1.49 -5.48 6.12
N ALA A 100 -1.17 -4.44 6.91
CA ALA A 100 -1.80 -4.10 8.17
C ALA A 100 -2.37 -2.67 8.07
N ASN A 101 -3.64 -2.54 7.67
CA ASN A 101 -4.29 -1.27 7.33
C ASN A 101 -5.82 -1.36 7.28
N GLN A 102 -6.46 -2.01 8.25
CA GLN A 102 -7.93 -2.18 8.31
C GLN A 102 -8.54 -2.71 7.00
N VAL A 103 -7.85 -3.64 6.34
CA VAL A 103 -8.33 -4.22 5.08
C VAL A 103 -9.55 -5.09 5.34
N GLY A 104 -10.73 -4.57 4.99
CA GLY A 104 -11.98 -5.31 5.12
C GLY A 104 -12.02 -6.55 4.24
N VAL A 105 -12.46 -7.66 4.81
CA VAL A 105 -12.69 -8.92 4.10
C VAL A 105 -13.92 -8.79 3.19
N ASN A 106 -13.79 -9.19 1.94
CA ASN A 106 -14.89 -9.33 1.01
C ASN A 106 -14.60 -10.43 -0.02
N LYS A 107 -15.66 -10.94 -0.66
CA LYS A 107 -15.58 -12.07 -1.61
C LYS A 107 -14.57 -11.89 -2.74
N ASP A 108 -14.37 -10.68 -3.24
CA ASP A 108 -13.46 -10.44 -4.37
C ASP A 108 -11.99 -10.40 -3.90
N ARG A 109 -11.74 -9.91 -2.69
CA ARG A 109 -10.42 -9.96 -2.07
C ARG A 109 -10.04 -11.37 -1.64
N GLU A 110 -10.99 -12.13 -1.06
CA GLU A 110 -10.76 -13.53 -0.67
C GLU A 110 -10.38 -14.45 -1.83
N LYS A 111 -10.83 -14.15 -3.05
CA LYS A 111 -10.43 -14.89 -4.26
C LYS A 111 -8.94 -14.73 -4.60
N LYS A 112 -8.32 -13.64 -4.15
CA LYS A 112 -6.96 -13.24 -4.56
C LYS A 112 -5.96 -13.28 -3.40
N TYR A 113 -6.40 -13.03 -2.19
CA TYR A 113 -5.55 -12.84 -1.01
C TYR A 113 -6.00 -13.72 0.14
N LYS A 114 -5.04 -14.12 0.96
CA LYS A 114 -5.31 -14.79 2.23
C LYS A 114 -5.45 -13.73 3.33
N PHE A 115 -6.41 -13.94 4.19
CA PHE A 115 -6.65 -13.10 5.37
C PHE A 115 -6.29 -13.87 6.64
N SER A 116 -5.95 -13.12 7.69
CA SER A 116 -5.95 -13.62 9.06
C SER A 116 -7.41 -13.78 9.55
N GLU A 117 -7.58 -14.33 10.75
CA GLU A 117 -8.84 -14.16 11.46
C GLU A 117 -9.13 -12.65 11.65
N PRO A 118 -10.40 -12.23 11.54
CA PRO A 118 -10.77 -10.85 11.77
C PRO A 118 -10.47 -10.41 13.21
N TYR A 119 -9.72 -9.33 13.35
CA TYR A 119 -9.41 -8.72 14.65
C TYR A 119 -10.15 -7.40 14.89
N THR A 120 -10.92 -6.93 13.91
CA THR A 120 -11.79 -5.73 14.01
C THR A 120 -13.10 -5.99 13.27
N TYR A 121 -14.19 -5.53 13.85
CA TYR A 121 -15.51 -5.54 13.22
C TYR A 121 -16.06 -4.12 13.23
N SER A 122 -16.44 -3.61 12.06
CA SER A 122 -17.04 -2.29 11.92
C SER A 122 -18.10 -2.26 10.83
N SER A 123 -18.90 -1.22 10.82
CA SER A 123 -19.88 -0.95 9.75
C SER A 123 -19.48 0.30 8.99
N ALA A 124 -19.82 0.35 7.71
CA ALA A 124 -19.66 1.58 6.94
C ALA A 124 -20.48 2.71 7.57
N VAL A 125 -19.90 3.89 7.64
CA VAL A 125 -20.56 5.12 8.08
C VAL A 125 -20.43 6.19 7.01
N LEU A 126 -21.36 7.14 7.01
CA LEU A 126 -21.30 8.35 6.18
C LEU A 126 -20.93 9.51 7.08
N VAL A 127 -19.77 10.08 6.84
CA VAL A 127 -19.29 11.26 7.57
C VAL A 127 -19.63 12.50 6.77
N VAL A 128 -20.36 13.43 7.41
CA VAL A 128 -20.76 14.73 6.88
C VAL A 128 -20.44 15.81 7.89
N ARG A 129 -20.55 17.08 7.50
CA ARG A 129 -20.40 18.20 8.44
C ARG A 129 -21.57 18.22 9.44
N GLU A 130 -21.33 18.66 10.65
CA GLU A 130 -22.31 18.71 11.75
C GLU A 130 -23.64 19.41 11.35
N ASN A 131 -23.56 20.47 10.57
CA ASN A 131 -24.72 21.26 10.16
C ASN A 131 -25.30 20.84 8.80
N GLU A 132 -24.89 19.65 8.26
CA GLU A 132 -25.43 19.14 7.02
C GLU A 132 -26.87 18.64 7.23
N LYS A 133 -27.82 19.18 6.46
CA LYS A 133 -29.24 18.80 6.56
C LYS A 133 -29.76 18.05 5.34
N GLY A 134 -29.02 18.10 4.23
CA GLY A 134 -29.42 17.50 2.96
C GLY A 134 -28.91 16.08 2.75
N ILE A 135 -28.07 15.56 3.67
CA ILE A 135 -27.49 14.21 3.61
C ILE A 135 -27.66 13.55 4.98
N THR A 136 -28.69 12.74 5.10
CA THR A 136 -29.08 12.05 6.37
C THR A 136 -28.97 10.54 6.25
N SER A 137 -28.81 10.03 5.03
CA SER A 137 -28.70 8.60 4.74
C SER A 137 -27.74 8.35 3.59
N PHE A 138 -27.38 7.08 3.39
CA PHE A 138 -26.54 6.64 2.26
C PHE A 138 -27.21 6.87 0.88
N ASN A 139 -28.52 7.03 0.82
CA ASN A 139 -29.23 7.28 -0.44
C ASN A 139 -29.21 8.75 -0.85
N ASP A 140 -28.94 9.65 0.07
CA ASP A 140 -28.93 11.10 -0.18
C ASP A 140 -27.64 11.58 -0.86
N VAL A 141 -26.67 10.68 -1.06
CA VAL A 141 -25.37 11.03 -1.67
C VAL A 141 -25.39 11.06 -3.18
N LYS A 142 -26.50 10.69 -3.83
CA LYS A 142 -26.62 10.72 -5.29
C LYS A 142 -26.38 12.13 -5.83
N GLY A 143 -25.39 12.28 -6.72
CA GLY A 143 -24.99 13.57 -7.27
C GLY A 143 -24.28 14.51 -6.29
N LYS A 144 -23.94 14.03 -5.08
CA LYS A 144 -23.13 14.77 -4.09
C LYS A 144 -21.65 14.45 -4.28
N LYS A 145 -20.77 15.39 -3.97
CA LYS A 145 -19.34 15.19 -4.04
C LYS A 145 -18.84 14.47 -2.79
N LEU A 146 -18.33 13.26 -2.95
CA LEU A 146 -17.72 12.49 -1.86
C LEU A 146 -16.22 12.31 -2.09
N ALA A 147 -15.41 12.55 -1.06
CA ALA A 147 -13.98 12.24 -1.10
C ALA A 147 -13.78 10.75 -0.82
N GLN A 148 -13.13 10.02 -1.75
CA GLN A 148 -12.90 8.59 -1.62
C GLN A 148 -11.59 8.15 -2.27
N THR A 149 -10.96 7.12 -1.72
CA THR A 149 -9.94 6.35 -2.42
C THR A 149 -10.61 5.47 -3.48
N PHE A 150 -9.98 5.33 -4.66
CA PHE A 150 -10.65 4.72 -5.81
C PHE A 150 -10.90 3.22 -5.66
N THR A 151 -9.97 2.50 -5.02
CA THR A 151 -9.97 1.04 -4.97
C THR A 151 -10.54 0.48 -3.66
N SER A 152 -11.00 1.35 -2.75
CA SER A 152 -11.61 0.92 -1.49
C SER A 152 -13.06 0.43 -1.70
N ASN A 153 -13.52 -0.42 -0.77
CA ASN A 153 -14.93 -0.78 -0.67
C ASN A 153 -15.84 0.44 -0.44
N TYR A 154 -15.36 1.47 0.23
CA TYR A 154 -16.08 2.73 0.42
C TYR A 154 -16.16 3.57 -0.86
N GLY A 155 -15.10 3.59 -1.67
CA GLY A 155 -15.13 4.19 -3.00
C GLY A 155 -16.12 3.48 -3.92
N GLN A 156 -16.18 2.14 -3.86
CA GLN A 156 -17.18 1.37 -4.61
C GLN A 156 -18.60 1.66 -4.10
N LEU A 157 -18.81 1.69 -2.77
CA LEU A 157 -20.11 2.05 -2.18
C LEU A 157 -20.58 3.43 -2.65
N ALA A 158 -19.70 4.43 -2.68
CA ALA A 158 -20.03 5.76 -3.15
C ALA A 158 -20.46 5.77 -4.63
N LYS A 159 -19.75 5.03 -5.49
CA LYS A 159 -20.14 4.84 -6.91
C LYS A 159 -21.49 4.18 -7.05
N ASP A 160 -21.74 3.12 -6.32
CA ASP A 160 -23.00 2.36 -6.36
C ASP A 160 -24.19 3.21 -5.89
N LYS A 161 -23.95 4.18 -5.00
CA LYS A 161 -24.93 5.16 -4.54
C LYS A 161 -25.05 6.38 -5.46
N GLY A 162 -24.28 6.44 -6.54
CA GLY A 162 -24.35 7.51 -7.54
C GLY A 162 -23.74 8.84 -7.09
N ALA A 163 -22.78 8.82 -6.16
CA ALA A 163 -22.04 9.99 -5.76
C ALA A 163 -20.98 10.39 -6.80
N ASP A 164 -20.69 11.71 -6.88
CA ASP A 164 -19.58 12.25 -7.64
C ASP A 164 -18.30 12.12 -6.81
N ILE A 165 -17.34 11.30 -7.27
CA ILE A 165 -16.15 11.01 -6.48
C ILE A 165 -15.04 12.01 -6.72
N THR A 166 -14.59 12.66 -5.65
CA THR A 166 -13.32 13.37 -5.59
C THR A 166 -12.26 12.41 -5.05
N LYS A 167 -11.27 12.08 -5.89
CA LYS A 167 -10.19 11.17 -5.52
C LYS A 167 -9.31 11.75 -4.43
N VAL A 168 -8.97 10.92 -3.45
CA VAL A 168 -8.01 11.20 -2.37
C VAL A 168 -7.08 10.02 -2.17
N ASP A 169 -5.95 10.24 -1.50
CA ASP A 169 -4.96 9.21 -1.21
C ASP A 169 -5.24 8.48 0.11
N GLY A 170 -6.05 9.06 1.01
CA GLY A 170 -6.42 8.45 2.29
C GLY A 170 -7.46 9.28 3.06
N PHE A 171 -7.87 8.78 4.24
CA PHE A 171 -8.96 9.34 5.02
C PHE A 171 -8.68 10.76 5.55
N ASN A 172 -7.44 11.07 5.95
CA ASN A 172 -7.11 12.42 6.42
C ASN A 172 -7.39 13.47 5.35
N GLN A 173 -7.02 13.20 4.09
CA GLN A 173 -7.32 14.12 2.99
C GLN A 173 -8.82 14.24 2.74
N SER A 174 -9.61 13.17 2.94
CA SER A 174 -11.07 13.25 2.88
C SER A 174 -11.61 14.23 3.91
N MET A 175 -11.10 14.17 5.14
CA MET A 175 -11.52 15.08 6.22
C MET A 175 -11.13 16.53 5.94
N ASP A 176 -9.94 16.77 5.40
CA ASP A 176 -9.49 18.14 5.01
C ASP A 176 -10.40 18.73 3.94
N LEU A 177 -10.78 17.95 2.93
CA LEU A 177 -11.70 18.39 1.88
C LEU A 177 -13.11 18.62 2.43
N LEU A 178 -13.58 17.78 3.36
CA LEU A 178 -14.88 17.91 4.00
C LEU A 178 -14.95 19.18 4.86
N LEU A 179 -13.94 19.43 5.69
CA LEU A 179 -13.86 20.62 6.55
C LEU A 179 -13.70 21.90 5.74
N SER A 180 -12.95 21.87 4.64
CA SER A 180 -12.81 23.01 3.72
C SER A 180 -14.00 23.19 2.77
N LYS A 181 -15.08 22.42 2.92
CA LYS A 181 -16.32 22.48 2.11
C LYS A 181 -16.12 22.20 0.61
N ARG A 182 -15.06 21.49 0.26
CA ARG A 182 -14.77 21.08 -1.13
C ARG A 182 -15.56 19.84 -1.55
N VAL A 183 -15.95 19.02 -0.56
CA VAL A 183 -16.83 17.86 -0.73
C VAL A 183 -17.95 17.90 0.29
N ASP A 184 -18.98 17.10 0.06
CA ASP A 184 -20.18 17.05 0.89
C ASP A 184 -20.10 15.96 1.97
N GLY A 185 -19.32 14.91 1.73
CA GLY A 185 -19.14 13.80 2.67
C GLY A 185 -18.03 12.85 2.28
N THR A 186 -17.90 11.80 3.08
CA THR A 186 -17.05 10.62 2.80
C THR A 186 -17.66 9.39 3.48
N PHE A 187 -17.57 8.23 2.85
CA PHE A 187 -17.78 6.95 3.53
C PHE A 187 -16.50 6.48 4.20
N ASN A 188 -16.65 5.85 5.36
CA ASN A 188 -15.53 5.23 6.06
C ASN A 188 -16.00 4.02 6.91
#